data_6262fbf2b5a0097a504bf2fa3e20cb82
#
_entry.id   6262fbf2b5a0097a504bf2fa3e20cb82
#
_cell.length_a   1.000
_cell.length_b   1.000
_cell.length_c   1.000
_cell.angle_alpha   90.00
_cell.angle_beta   90.00
_cell.angle_gamma   90.00
#
_symmetry.space_group_name_H-M   'P 1'
#
loop_
_entity.id
_entity.type
_entity.pdbx_description
1 polymer ?
#
loop_
_entity_poly.entity_id
_entity_poly.type
_entity_poly.pdbx_seq_one_letter_code
_entity_poly.pdbx_strand_id
1 'polypeptide(L)'
;MTALLLLLTMLGFLSDAARATDTLCSLPPVTYAAAKIAYPDSAFALDQLESMGIATWYSDRDVNGNATQTATDLVASCPESSRLSVVVCGLPNKDCDAGYSNGNGTVKTGADYEEFITNLTTLVGNRKVLYVLEPDAVGLIANKGCAVEYGYQSNLSMAISLLSDNPNAEIYLDVGFWTLERSDTADIVAQIVKELAQAGRIKGIALNTSNYRSTTQIAELCANFQTAVGSTDIHCVVDTSRNFQEFANASSTEWCNVRKAGIGAPPTNITDMGNIDYLVYVKPPGDSDGTCVDQTADAMRGPPAGEFFRVKNQLQSAWCDSMQHGRGQADESLHLASEFLPNQ
;
A
#
# COMPACT_ATOMS: atom_id res chain seq x y z
N MET A 1 19.52 -64.67 -25.62
CA MET A 1 20.19 -63.40 -25.33
C MET A 1 19.12 -62.34 -25.38
N THR A 2 18.52 -62.05 -24.23
CA THR A 2 17.41 -61.11 -24.04
C THR A 2 17.95 -59.90 -23.30
N ALA A 3 18.04 -58.77 -23.98
CA ALA A 3 18.46 -57.47 -23.37
C ALA A 3 17.28 -56.84 -22.64
N LEU A 4 17.40 -56.68 -21.35
CA LEU A 4 16.47 -56.03 -20.47
C LEU A 4 16.74 -54.49 -20.49
N LEU A 5 15.86 -53.73 -21.10
CA LEU A 5 15.95 -52.26 -21.13
C LEU A 5 15.35 -51.70 -19.82
N LEU A 6 16.22 -51.20 -18.94
CA LEU A 6 15.81 -50.43 -17.75
C LEU A 6 15.47 -49.02 -18.17
N LEU A 7 14.16 -48.65 -18.13
CA LEU A 7 13.68 -47.28 -18.24
C LEU A 7 13.84 -46.64 -16.86
N LEU A 8 14.84 -45.78 -16.68
CA LEU A 8 14.91 -44.85 -15.52
C LEU A 8 13.96 -43.71 -15.76
N THR A 9 12.82 -43.72 -15.10
CA THR A 9 11.95 -42.54 -14.97
C THR A 9 12.60 -41.57 -13.98
N MET A 10 13.22 -40.52 -14.51
CA MET A 10 13.59 -39.36 -13.71
C MET A 10 12.33 -38.64 -13.32
N LEU A 11 11.84 -38.86 -12.09
CA LEU A 11 10.91 -37.94 -11.45
C LEU A 11 11.72 -36.67 -11.13
N GLY A 12 11.56 -35.64 -11.95
CA GLY A 12 11.97 -34.30 -11.63
C GLY A 12 11.13 -33.81 -10.46
N PHE A 13 11.71 -33.81 -9.26
CA PHE A 13 11.16 -33.00 -8.18
C PHE A 13 11.35 -31.54 -8.59
N LEU A 14 10.28 -30.93 -9.10
CA LEU A 14 10.17 -29.49 -9.09
C LEU A 14 10.17 -29.08 -7.62
N SER A 15 11.31 -28.65 -7.12
CA SER A 15 11.38 -27.96 -5.84
C SER A 15 10.59 -26.66 -6.04
N ASP A 16 9.39 -26.59 -5.48
CA ASP A 16 8.80 -25.32 -5.14
C ASP A 16 9.81 -24.62 -4.24
N ALA A 17 10.59 -23.72 -4.82
CA ALA A 17 11.44 -22.84 -4.05
C ALA A 17 10.46 -22.03 -3.20
N ALA A 18 10.33 -22.38 -1.93
CA ALA A 18 9.52 -21.64 -0.97
C ALA A 18 9.90 -20.16 -1.14
N ARG A 19 8.94 -19.35 -1.56
CA ARG A 19 9.13 -17.91 -1.76
C ARG A 19 9.63 -17.36 -0.42
N ALA A 20 10.85 -16.86 -0.40
CA ALA A 20 11.43 -16.32 0.83
C ALA A 20 10.57 -15.17 1.31
N THR A 21 10.24 -15.14 2.59
CA THR A 21 9.49 -14.04 3.18
C THR A 21 10.32 -12.77 3.08
N ASP A 22 9.81 -11.77 2.35
CA ASP A 22 10.37 -10.43 2.35
C ASP A 22 9.77 -9.66 3.53
N THR A 23 10.58 -9.44 4.54
CA THR A 23 10.14 -8.63 5.69
C THR A 23 10.10 -7.18 5.28
N LEU A 24 8.91 -6.58 5.28
CA LEU A 24 8.73 -5.15 5.07
C LEU A 24 9.19 -4.39 6.31
N CYS A 25 9.90 -3.28 6.09
CA CYS A 25 10.36 -2.38 7.14
C CYS A 25 10.01 -0.94 6.79
N SER A 26 9.63 -0.16 7.81
CA SER A 26 9.20 1.22 7.70
C SER A 26 9.44 1.97 8.99
N LEU A 27 9.24 3.27 8.97
CA LEU A 27 9.16 4.08 10.19
C LEU A 27 7.78 3.94 10.83
N PRO A 28 7.68 4.04 12.17
CA PRO A 28 6.40 4.20 12.83
C PRO A 28 5.63 5.42 12.28
N PRO A 29 4.32 5.32 12.07
CA PRO A 29 3.52 6.48 11.68
C PRO A 29 3.64 7.61 12.70
N VAL A 30 3.89 8.83 12.23
CA VAL A 30 4.08 10.01 13.09
C VAL A 30 2.87 10.31 13.99
N THR A 31 1.68 9.93 13.55
CA THR A 31 0.42 10.10 14.27
C THR A 31 0.31 9.18 15.50
N TYR A 32 1.00 8.05 15.50
CA TYR A 32 0.87 7.05 16.57
C TYR A 32 1.42 7.50 17.90
N ALA A 33 2.50 8.30 17.92
CA ALA A 33 3.06 8.82 19.17
C ALA A 33 2.03 9.67 19.93
N ALA A 34 1.37 10.60 19.25
CA ALA A 34 0.31 11.41 19.82
C ALA A 34 -0.93 10.57 20.21
N ALA A 35 -1.25 9.56 19.39
CA ALA A 35 -2.35 8.67 19.64
C ALA A 35 -2.18 7.83 20.90
N LYS A 36 -1.00 7.28 21.15
CA LYS A 36 -0.69 6.52 22.37
C LYS A 36 -0.85 7.36 23.63
N ILE A 37 -0.51 8.66 23.55
CA ILE A 37 -0.72 9.59 24.66
C ILE A 37 -2.20 9.89 24.88
N ALA A 38 -2.95 10.13 23.79
CA ALA A 38 -4.36 10.47 23.86
C ALA A 38 -5.25 9.26 24.26
N TYR A 39 -4.81 8.05 23.90
CA TYR A 39 -5.57 6.80 24.09
C TYR A 39 -4.67 5.71 24.69
N PRO A 40 -4.24 5.83 25.95
CA PRO A 40 -3.29 4.90 26.56
C PRO A 40 -3.79 3.46 26.60
N ASP A 41 -5.10 3.24 26.70
CA ASP A 41 -5.71 1.92 26.65
C ASP A 41 -5.56 1.21 25.29
N SER A 42 -5.19 1.94 24.24
CA SER A 42 -4.98 1.40 22.88
C SER A 42 -3.50 1.40 22.48
N ALA A 43 -2.61 1.86 23.36
CA ALA A 43 -1.18 2.00 23.06
C ALA A 43 -0.55 0.66 22.67
N PHE A 44 -0.91 -0.45 23.35
CA PHE A 44 -0.40 -1.78 23.04
C PHE A 44 -0.71 -2.21 21.58
N ALA A 45 -1.88 -1.85 21.08
CA ALA A 45 -2.31 -2.19 19.73
C ALA A 45 -1.57 -1.35 18.67
N LEU A 46 -1.29 -0.08 18.98
CA LEU A 46 -0.48 0.77 18.12
C LEU A 46 0.99 0.31 18.10
N ASP A 47 1.54 -0.15 19.24
CA ASP A 47 2.87 -0.77 19.30
C ASP A 47 2.96 -2.01 18.40
N GLN A 48 1.92 -2.85 18.43
CA GLN A 48 1.84 -4.01 17.55
C GLN A 48 1.81 -3.62 16.07
N LEU A 49 0.99 -2.64 15.71
CA LEU A 49 0.89 -2.17 14.33
C LEU A 49 2.21 -1.57 13.83
N GLU A 50 2.93 -0.81 14.65
CA GLU A 50 4.25 -0.27 14.28
C GLU A 50 5.26 -1.35 13.87
N SER A 51 5.14 -2.55 14.41
CA SER A 51 6.01 -3.67 14.05
C SER A 51 5.66 -4.32 12.69
N MET A 52 4.54 -3.97 12.07
CA MET A 52 4.02 -4.64 10.87
C MET A 52 4.49 -4.03 9.54
N GLY A 53 5.36 -3.03 9.54
CA GLY A 53 5.92 -2.47 8.31
C GLY A 53 4.91 -1.62 7.52
N ILE A 54 4.16 -0.74 8.21
CA ILE A 54 3.27 0.26 7.61
C ILE A 54 4.09 1.17 6.70
N ALA A 55 3.70 1.32 5.42
CA ALA A 55 4.51 2.04 4.45
C ALA A 55 4.81 3.48 4.89
N THR A 56 6.08 3.86 4.83
CA THR A 56 6.53 5.22 5.13
C THR A 56 6.17 6.15 3.97
N TRP A 57 5.43 7.21 4.26
CA TRP A 57 5.11 8.24 3.27
C TRP A 57 6.28 9.19 3.08
N TYR A 58 6.95 9.09 1.95
CA TYR A 58 7.90 10.07 1.45
C TYR A 58 7.12 11.13 0.69
N SER A 59 6.86 12.25 1.34
CA SER A 59 5.97 13.30 0.83
C SER A 59 6.60 14.68 0.99
N ASP A 60 6.37 15.55 -0.01
CA ASP A 60 6.78 16.94 0.03
C ASP A 60 5.98 17.81 1.03
N ARG A 61 4.97 17.22 1.65
CA ARG A 61 4.11 17.82 2.68
C ARG A 61 4.27 17.15 4.03
N ASP A 62 5.43 16.62 4.28
CA ASP A 62 5.71 16.03 5.59
C ASP A 62 5.44 17.06 6.68
N VAL A 63 4.57 16.70 7.62
CA VAL A 63 4.25 17.52 8.79
C VAL A 63 5.47 17.80 9.66
N ASN A 64 6.50 16.97 9.55
CA ASN A 64 7.81 17.15 10.18
C ASN A 64 8.79 17.94 9.29
N GLY A 65 8.35 18.38 8.11
CA GLY A 65 9.00 19.37 7.28
C GLY A 65 10.19 18.92 6.45
N ASN A 66 10.48 17.59 6.35
CA ASN A 66 11.65 17.17 5.62
C ASN A 66 11.58 15.74 5.09
N ALA A 67 11.13 15.57 3.84
CA ALA A 67 11.14 14.29 3.15
C ALA A 67 12.53 13.61 3.16
N THR A 68 13.59 14.39 3.01
CA THR A 68 14.98 13.90 3.05
C THR A 68 15.32 13.30 4.41
N GLN A 69 14.88 13.92 5.51
CA GLN A 69 15.09 13.36 6.85
C GLN A 69 14.31 12.06 7.03
N THR A 70 13.05 12.02 6.58
CA THR A 70 12.23 10.79 6.61
C THR A 70 12.91 9.63 5.88
N ALA A 71 13.45 9.84 4.68
CA ALA A 71 14.18 8.82 3.95
C ALA A 71 15.49 8.42 4.66
N THR A 72 16.21 9.38 5.25
CA THR A 72 17.43 9.13 6.02
C THR A 72 17.15 8.25 7.23
N ASP A 73 16.12 8.59 8.00
CA ASP A 73 15.72 7.86 9.19
C ASP A 73 15.22 6.45 8.84
N LEU A 74 14.46 6.31 7.75
CA LEU A 74 14.01 5.02 7.25
C LEU A 74 15.17 4.07 6.93
N VAL A 75 16.15 4.56 6.16
CA VAL A 75 17.32 3.78 5.78
C VAL A 75 18.16 3.41 6.99
N ALA A 76 18.32 4.33 7.95
CA ALA A 76 19.10 4.10 9.16
C ALA A 76 18.41 3.14 10.14
N SER A 77 17.08 3.15 10.22
CA SER A 77 16.32 2.35 11.17
C SER A 77 16.05 0.92 10.69
N CYS A 78 15.99 0.70 9.38
CA CYS A 78 15.64 -0.59 8.81
C CYS A 78 16.86 -1.48 8.56
N PRO A 79 16.84 -2.77 8.98
CA PRO A 79 17.89 -3.73 8.66
C PRO A 79 18.14 -3.85 7.16
N GLU A 80 19.39 -4.05 6.74
CA GLU A 80 19.72 -4.17 5.31
C GLU A 80 19.06 -5.37 4.62
N SER A 81 18.76 -6.42 5.37
CA SER A 81 18.08 -7.62 4.86
C SER A 81 16.60 -7.40 4.55
N SER A 82 15.99 -6.37 5.16
CA SER A 82 14.56 -6.03 4.97
C SER A 82 14.33 -5.28 3.67
N ARG A 83 13.09 -5.30 3.19
CA ARG A 83 12.60 -4.46 2.10
C ARG A 83 11.97 -3.20 2.69
N LEU A 84 12.47 -2.04 2.32
CA LEU A 84 11.84 -0.77 2.69
C LEU A 84 10.46 -0.68 2.04
N SER A 85 9.46 -0.24 2.79
CA SER A 85 8.10 -0.02 2.29
C SER A 85 7.82 1.48 2.24
N VAL A 86 7.67 2.03 1.03
CA VAL A 86 7.63 3.48 0.79
C VAL A 86 6.47 3.86 -0.10
N VAL A 87 5.71 4.86 0.32
CA VAL A 87 4.76 5.57 -0.55
C VAL A 87 5.43 6.85 -1.04
N VAL A 88 5.59 7.00 -2.34
CA VAL A 88 6.09 8.23 -2.95
C VAL A 88 4.91 9.12 -3.29
N CYS A 89 4.84 10.31 -2.72
CA CYS A 89 3.71 11.23 -2.89
C CYS A 89 4.17 12.69 -2.97
N GLY A 90 4.68 13.08 -4.13
CA GLY A 90 5.31 14.37 -4.35
C GLY A 90 4.99 15.05 -5.67
N LEU A 91 4.11 14.50 -6.53
CA LEU A 91 3.76 15.13 -7.79
C LEU A 91 3.34 16.61 -7.64
N PRO A 92 3.81 17.51 -8.51
CA PRO A 92 3.29 18.88 -8.55
C PRO A 92 1.78 18.90 -8.70
N ASN A 93 1.09 19.68 -7.87
CA ASN A 93 -0.37 19.77 -7.86
C ASN A 93 -1.09 18.40 -7.68
N LYS A 94 -0.45 17.45 -6.98
CA LYS A 94 -1.07 16.15 -6.69
C LYS A 94 -2.47 16.30 -6.11
N ASP A 95 -3.29 15.26 -6.26
CA ASP A 95 -4.70 15.28 -5.84
C ASP A 95 -5.47 16.48 -6.41
N CYS A 96 -5.22 16.79 -7.68
CA CYS A 96 -5.70 18.00 -8.31
C CYS A 96 -7.24 18.02 -8.54
N ASP A 97 -7.89 16.86 -8.50
CA ASP A 97 -9.33 16.73 -8.68
C ASP A 97 -10.08 16.95 -7.35
N ALA A 98 -9.74 16.16 -6.33
CA ALA A 98 -10.39 16.23 -5.02
C ALA A 98 -9.84 17.36 -4.14
N GLY A 99 -8.55 17.65 -4.22
CA GLY A 99 -7.91 18.79 -3.56
C GLY A 99 -7.67 18.65 -2.06
N TYR A 100 -7.89 17.47 -1.48
CA TYR A 100 -7.71 17.25 -0.03
C TYR A 100 -6.23 17.14 0.36
N SER A 101 -5.41 16.74 -0.57
CA SER A 101 -4.01 16.46 -0.30
C SER A 101 -3.01 17.29 -1.12
N ASN A 102 -3.40 18.40 -1.74
CA ASN A 102 -2.55 19.28 -2.55
C ASN A 102 -2.03 20.55 -1.84
N GLY A 103 -2.42 20.80 -0.58
CA GLY A 103 -2.03 22.00 0.17
C GLY A 103 -0.58 21.94 0.68
N ASN A 104 0.10 23.10 0.70
CA ASN A 104 1.40 23.33 1.34
C ASN A 104 2.59 22.46 0.87
N GLY A 105 2.48 21.74 -0.23
CA GLY A 105 3.61 21.01 -0.81
C GLY A 105 4.74 21.95 -1.27
N THR A 106 5.97 21.49 -1.20
CA THR A 106 7.16 22.25 -1.63
C THR A 106 7.52 21.98 -3.11
N VAL A 107 7.10 20.84 -3.64
CA VAL A 107 7.27 20.46 -5.04
C VAL A 107 6.23 21.15 -5.91
N LYS A 108 6.65 22.07 -6.76
CA LYS A 108 5.77 22.93 -7.59
C LYS A 108 5.93 22.68 -9.08
N THR A 109 7.10 22.20 -9.49
CA THR A 109 7.48 22.01 -10.90
C THR A 109 8.00 20.61 -11.14
N GLY A 110 8.12 20.19 -12.41
CA GLY A 110 8.77 18.94 -12.76
C GLY A 110 10.24 18.88 -12.31
N ALA A 111 10.96 20.02 -12.31
CA ALA A 111 12.33 20.06 -11.82
C ALA A 111 12.41 19.85 -10.30
N ASP A 112 11.49 20.44 -9.53
CA ASP A 112 11.42 20.18 -8.08
C ASP A 112 11.10 18.70 -7.81
N TYR A 113 10.26 18.09 -8.66
CA TYR A 113 9.92 16.68 -8.52
C TYR A 113 11.09 15.77 -8.89
N GLU A 114 11.87 16.11 -9.90
CA GLU A 114 13.12 15.41 -10.26
C GLU A 114 14.12 15.45 -9.11
N GLU A 115 14.31 16.59 -8.46
CA GLU A 115 15.14 16.72 -7.28
C GLU A 115 14.59 15.90 -6.10
N PHE A 116 13.29 15.93 -5.87
CA PHE A 116 12.60 15.14 -4.84
C PHE A 116 12.84 13.64 -5.02
N ILE A 117 12.70 13.10 -6.23
CA ILE A 117 12.96 11.68 -6.54
C ILE A 117 14.45 11.36 -6.47
N THR A 118 15.32 12.24 -6.97
CA THR A 118 16.79 12.06 -6.92
C THR A 118 17.30 11.98 -5.48
N ASN A 119 16.76 12.79 -4.58
CA ASN A 119 17.10 12.74 -3.16
C ASN A 119 16.70 11.40 -2.56
N LEU A 120 15.51 10.87 -2.86
CA LEU A 120 15.06 9.56 -2.41
C LEU A 120 15.97 8.45 -2.92
N THR A 121 16.26 8.41 -4.23
CA THR A 121 17.09 7.37 -4.83
C THR A 121 18.52 7.38 -4.31
N THR A 122 19.07 8.56 -4.06
CA THR A 122 20.40 8.72 -3.47
C THR A 122 20.48 8.14 -2.07
N LEU A 123 19.47 8.38 -1.24
CA LEU A 123 19.44 7.89 0.14
C LEU A 123 19.15 6.39 0.22
N VAL A 124 18.24 5.88 -0.58
CA VAL A 124 17.88 4.46 -0.64
C VAL A 124 19.02 3.62 -1.26
N GLY A 125 19.72 4.17 -2.24
CA GLY A 125 20.81 3.47 -2.94
C GLY A 125 20.33 2.14 -3.53
N ASN A 126 21.04 1.06 -3.25
CA ASN A 126 20.73 -0.29 -3.75
C ASN A 126 19.95 -1.16 -2.75
N ARG A 127 19.31 -0.55 -1.74
CA ARG A 127 18.47 -1.28 -0.78
C ARG A 127 17.29 -1.95 -1.49
N LYS A 128 16.85 -3.08 -0.99
CA LYS A 128 15.54 -3.63 -1.36
C LYS A 128 14.47 -2.62 -0.97
N VAL A 129 13.59 -2.27 -1.90
CA VAL A 129 12.51 -1.32 -1.64
C VAL A 129 11.28 -1.67 -2.46
N LEU A 130 10.11 -1.52 -1.85
CA LEU A 130 8.82 -1.53 -2.48
C LEU A 130 8.31 -0.09 -2.51
N TYR A 131 8.06 0.42 -3.70
CA TYR A 131 7.47 1.74 -3.91
C TYR A 131 6.01 1.60 -4.32
N VAL A 132 5.10 2.21 -3.57
CA VAL A 132 3.78 2.60 -4.05
C VAL A 132 3.92 4.00 -4.62
N LEU A 133 3.88 4.11 -5.94
CA LEU A 133 4.21 5.35 -6.64
C LEU A 133 2.96 6.17 -6.93
N GLU A 134 2.91 7.33 -6.34
CA GLU A 134 1.96 8.43 -6.52
C GLU A 134 0.50 7.97 -6.47
N PRO A 135 -0.06 7.83 -5.27
CA PRO A 135 -1.46 7.47 -5.08
C PRO A 135 -2.41 8.27 -5.99
N ASP A 136 -3.34 7.56 -6.62
CA ASP A 136 -4.37 8.06 -7.56
C ASP A 136 -3.87 8.63 -8.89
N ALA A 137 -2.56 8.81 -9.08
CA ALA A 137 -2.02 9.59 -10.20
C ALA A 137 -2.41 9.04 -11.59
N VAL A 138 -2.29 7.72 -11.81
CA VAL A 138 -2.64 7.12 -13.10
C VAL A 138 -4.16 7.17 -13.32
N GLY A 139 -4.95 6.98 -12.27
CA GLY A 139 -6.40 7.14 -12.34
C GLY A 139 -6.82 8.55 -12.77
N LEU A 140 -6.16 9.57 -12.23
CA LEU A 140 -6.41 10.96 -12.60
C LEU A 140 -5.98 11.28 -14.05
N ILE A 141 -4.90 10.67 -14.56
CA ILE A 141 -4.52 10.78 -15.98
C ILE A 141 -5.60 10.15 -16.85
N ALA A 142 -6.11 8.97 -16.47
CA ALA A 142 -7.15 8.25 -17.21
C ALA A 142 -8.45 9.08 -17.31
N ASN A 143 -8.77 9.86 -16.29
CA ASN A 143 -9.92 10.78 -16.28
C ASN A 143 -9.75 11.98 -17.22
N LYS A 144 -8.56 12.21 -17.78
CA LYS A 144 -8.25 13.29 -18.75
C LYS A 144 -8.56 14.71 -18.23
N GLY A 145 -8.46 14.90 -16.92
CA GLY A 145 -8.68 16.19 -16.26
C GLY A 145 -7.38 16.93 -15.97
N CYS A 146 -7.33 17.57 -14.83
CA CYS A 146 -6.22 18.38 -14.34
C CYS A 146 -4.84 17.68 -14.36
N ALA A 147 -4.80 16.36 -14.17
CA ALA A 147 -3.55 15.59 -14.20
C ALA A 147 -2.81 15.70 -15.54
N VAL A 148 -3.53 15.84 -16.66
CA VAL A 148 -2.95 16.03 -17.98
C VAL A 148 -2.33 17.43 -18.09
N GLU A 149 -3.04 18.46 -17.61
CA GLU A 149 -2.55 19.85 -17.63
C GLU A 149 -1.30 20.03 -16.76
N TYR A 150 -1.23 19.33 -15.63
CA TYR A 150 -0.09 19.38 -14.70
C TYR A 150 1.03 18.40 -15.06
N GLY A 151 0.93 17.70 -16.19
CA GLY A 151 2.01 16.87 -16.73
C GLY A 151 2.33 15.64 -15.86
N TYR A 152 1.32 15.03 -15.22
CA TYR A 152 1.55 13.86 -14.36
C TYR A 152 2.27 12.73 -15.11
N GLN A 153 1.88 12.45 -16.36
CA GLN A 153 2.48 11.37 -17.12
C GLN A 153 3.97 11.56 -17.38
N SER A 154 4.41 12.77 -17.71
CA SER A 154 5.83 13.07 -17.92
C SER A 154 6.63 13.01 -16.61
N ASN A 155 6.05 13.49 -15.51
CA ASN A 155 6.66 13.40 -14.19
C ASN A 155 6.77 11.95 -13.71
N LEU A 156 5.74 11.14 -13.89
CA LEU A 156 5.79 9.70 -13.59
C LEU A 156 6.84 8.97 -14.44
N SER A 157 6.95 9.28 -15.72
CA SER A 157 7.99 8.69 -16.59
C SER A 157 9.39 8.99 -16.06
N MET A 158 9.64 10.24 -15.68
CA MET A 158 10.91 10.65 -15.08
C MET A 158 11.17 9.90 -13.75
N ALA A 159 10.17 9.85 -12.87
CA ALA A 159 10.29 9.13 -11.59
C ALA A 159 10.59 7.64 -11.78
N ILE A 160 9.87 6.97 -12.68
CA ILE A 160 10.08 5.55 -13.00
C ILE A 160 11.50 5.31 -13.51
N SER A 161 12.02 6.19 -14.37
CA SER A 161 13.40 6.10 -14.87
C SER A 161 14.39 6.13 -13.71
N LEU A 162 14.31 7.14 -12.85
CA LEU A 162 15.24 7.32 -11.72
C LEU A 162 15.12 6.18 -10.68
N LEU A 163 13.89 5.76 -10.34
CA LEU A 163 13.66 4.68 -9.38
C LEU A 163 14.13 3.32 -9.91
N SER A 164 14.13 3.14 -11.24
CA SER A 164 14.55 1.89 -11.90
C SER A 164 16.06 1.69 -11.92
N ASP A 165 16.87 2.71 -11.62
CA ASP A 165 18.33 2.57 -11.50
C ASP A 165 18.72 1.63 -10.36
N ASN A 166 17.91 1.55 -9.31
CA ASN A 166 18.09 0.54 -8.28
C ASN A 166 17.55 -0.83 -8.73
N PRO A 167 18.40 -1.84 -9.01
CA PRO A 167 17.94 -3.15 -9.49
C PRO A 167 17.09 -3.93 -8.46
N ASN A 168 17.12 -3.54 -7.19
CA ASN A 168 16.38 -4.16 -6.10
C ASN A 168 15.05 -3.42 -5.78
N ALA A 169 14.73 -2.36 -6.55
CA ALA A 169 13.46 -1.65 -6.42
C ALA A 169 12.33 -2.43 -7.10
N GLU A 170 11.21 -2.54 -6.41
CA GLU A 170 9.92 -2.96 -6.95
C GLU A 170 8.99 -1.76 -6.98
N ILE A 171 8.60 -1.36 -8.18
CA ILE A 171 7.79 -0.16 -8.42
C ILE A 171 6.38 -0.59 -8.78
N TYR A 172 5.41 -0.20 -7.94
CA TYR A 172 3.99 -0.41 -8.15
C TYR A 172 3.32 0.94 -8.36
N LEU A 173 2.74 1.15 -9.55
CA LEU A 173 2.02 2.38 -9.88
C LEU A 173 0.63 2.35 -9.25
N ASP A 174 0.25 3.39 -8.55
CA ASP A 174 -1.14 3.48 -8.11
C ASP A 174 -2.04 3.95 -9.25
N VAL A 175 -3.06 3.13 -9.54
CA VAL A 175 -3.94 3.37 -10.69
C VAL A 175 -5.36 3.78 -10.30
N GLY A 176 -5.66 3.76 -8.98
CA GLY A 176 -7.02 3.97 -8.50
C GLY A 176 -7.94 2.79 -8.85
N PHE A 177 -8.41 2.06 -7.85
CA PHE A 177 -9.18 0.82 -8.07
C PHE A 177 -10.44 1.03 -8.92
N TRP A 178 -11.09 2.20 -8.80
CA TRP A 178 -12.32 2.55 -9.54
C TRP A 178 -12.15 2.55 -11.06
N THR A 179 -10.95 2.76 -11.54
CA THR A 179 -10.67 2.74 -12.99
C THR A 179 -10.76 1.34 -13.59
N LEU A 180 -10.66 0.30 -12.75
CA LEU A 180 -10.67 -1.10 -13.16
C LEU A 180 -12.05 -1.78 -13.03
N GLU A 181 -13.03 -1.06 -12.48
CA GLU A 181 -14.41 -1.55 -12.36
C GLU A 181 -15.13 -1.67 -13.71
N ARG A 182 -14.62 -0.98 -14.74
CA ARG A 182 -15.16 -0.97 -16.10
C ARG A 182 -14.05 -1.28 -17.11
N SER A 183 -14.37 -2.10 -18.11
CA SER A 183 -13.39 -2.50 -19.13
C SER A 183 -12.85 -1.33 -19.96
N ASP A 184 -13.70 -0.35 -20.30
CA ASP A 184 -13.29 0.82 -21.10
C ASP A 184 -12.27 1.71 -20.37
N THR A 185 -12.43 1.90 -19.06
CA THR A 185 -11.45 2.63 -18.26
C THR A 185 -10.22 1.79 -17.94
N ALA A 186 -10.37 0.49 -17.72
CA ALA A 186 -9.25 -0.43 -17.55
C ALA A 186 -8.32 -0.46 -18.78
N ASP A 187 -8.89 -0.44 -20.01
CA ASP A 187 -8.13 -0.35 -21.25
C ASP A 187 -7.30 0.95 -21.34
N ILE A 188 -7.89 2.09 -20.92
CA ILE A 188 -7.18 3.37 -20.88
C ILE A 188 -6.00 3.30 -19.90
N VAL A 189 -6.24 2.79 -18.68
CA VAL A 189 -5.19 2.62 -17.68
C VAL A 189 -4.09 1.69 -18.17
N ALA A 190 -4.47 0.55 -18.77
CA ALA A 190 -3.51 -0.39 -19.36
C ALA A 190 -2.61 0.27 -20.41
N GLN A 191 -3.18 1.15 -21.25
CA GLN A 191 -2.41 1.90 -22.23
C GLN A 191 -1.43 2.88 -21.56
N ILE A 192 -1.88 3.63 -20.56
CA ILE A 192 -1.03 4.56 -19.80
C ILE A 192 0.13 3.82 -19.13
N VAL A 193 -0.15 2.68 -18.48
CA VAL A 193 0.89 1.87 -17.83
C VAL A 193 1.90 1.33 -18.84
N LYS A 194 1.45 0.89 -20.04
CA LYS A 194 2.35 0.47 -21.13
C LYS A 194 3.26 1.61 -21.60
N GLU A 195 2.75 2.82 -21.69
CA GLU A 195 3.53 4.01 -22.06
C GLU A 195 4.55 4.35 -20.98
N LEU A 196 4.14 4.35 -19.71
CA LEU A 196 5.02 4.59 -18.58
C LEU A 196 6.12 3.52 -18.45
N ALA A 197 5.84 2.27 -18.78
CA ALA A 197 6.81 1.17 -18.78
C ALA A 197 7.94 1.36 -19.82
N GLN A 198 7.82 2.27 -20.78
CA GLN A 198 8.92 2.62 -21.68
C GLN A 198 10.02 3.41 -20.97
N ALA A 199 9.71 4.05 -19.84
CA ALA A 199 10.68 4.83 -19.08
C ALA A 199 11.53 3.99 -18.12
N GLY A 200 11.07 2.81 -17.71
CA GLY A 200 11.80 1.96 -16.78
C GLY A 200 10.98 0.76 -16.32
N ARG A 201 11.48 0.08 -15.28
CA ARG A 201 10.87 -1.15 -14.79
C ARG A 201 9.66 -0.84 -13.90
N ILE A 202 8.51 -1.35 -14.28
CA ILE A 202 7.31 -1.41 -13.45
C ILE A 202 7.10 -2.87 -13.06
N LYS A 203 7.04 -3.16 -11.76
CA LYS A 203 6.79 -4.49 -11.23
C LYS A 203 5.30 -4.84 -11.32
N GLY A 204 4.45 -3.85 -11.05
CA GLY A 204 3.02 -4.04 -11.00
C GLY A 204 2.26 -2.74 -10.74
N ILE A 205 1.03 -2.91 -10.27
CA ILE A 205 0.17 -1.79 -9.87
C ILE A 205 -0.22 -1.89 -8.40
N ALA A 206 -0.45 -0.73 -7.77
CA ALA A 206 -1.00 -0.65 -6.43
C ALA A 206 -2.49 -0.35 -6.50
N LEU A 207 -3.25 -1.01 -5.65
CA LEU A 207 -4.70 -0.91 -5.60
C LEU A 207 -5.19 -0.74 -4.16
N ASN A 208 -6.34 -0.12 -4.03
CA ASN A 208 -7.01 0.10 -2.75
C ASN A 208 -6.29 1.08 -1.82
N THR A 209 -5.30 1.82 -2.30
CA THR A 209 -4.55 2.79 -1.49
C THR A 209 -5.50 3.73 -0.77
N SER A 210 -5.44 3.70 0.57
CA SER A 210 -6.32 4.47 1.45
C SER A 210 -7.83 4.22 1.23
N ASN A 211 -8.22 3.07 0.66
CA ASN A 211 -9.60 2.70 0.36
C ASN A 211 -10.06 1.44 1.14
N TYR A 212 -11.26 0.96 0.85
CA TYR A 212 -11.99 0.04 1.71
C TYR A 212 -12.50 -1.23 0.99
N ARG A 213 -12.10 -1.46 -0.26
CA ARG A 213 -12.53 -2.65 -1.01
C ARG A 213 -11.91 -3.90 -0.42
N SER A 214 -12.68 -4.99 -0.35
CA SER A 214 -12.14 -6.26 0.15
C SER A 214 -10.99 -6.76 -0.72
N THR A 215 -10.10 -7.53 -0.14
CA THR A 215 -8.95 -8.09 -0.85
C THR A 215 -9.40 -8.95 -2.03
N THR A 216 -10.52 -9.68 -1.89
CA THR A 216 -11.10 -10.49 -2.98
C THR A 216 -11.56 -9.61 -4.15
N GLN A 217 -12.28 -8.53 -3.87
CA GLN A 217 -12.69 -7.58 -4.93
C GLN A 217 -11.48 -6.97 -5.64
N ILE A 218 -10.44 -6.62 -4.89
CA ILE A 218 -9.22 -6.05 -5.48
C ILE A 218 -8.47 -7.09 -6.31
N ALA A 219 -8.45 -8.36 -5.93
CA ALA A 219 -7.86 -9.42 -6.75
C ALA A 219 -8.62 -9.61 -8.09
N GLU A 220 -9.94 -9.45 -8.09
CA GLU A 220 -10.75 -9.44 -9.32
C GLU A 220 -10.42 -8.21 -10.19
N LEU A 221 -10.27 -7.02 -9.59
CA LEU A 221 -9.86 -5.82 -10.32
C LEU A 221 -8.44 -5.93 -10.88
N CYS A 222 -7.53 -6.58 -10.15
CA CYS A 222 -6.21 -6.92 -10.68
C CYS A 222 -6.29 -7.83 -11.92
N ALA A 223 -7.18 -8.84 -11.92
CA ALA A 223 -7.42 -9.69 -13.07
C ALA A 223 -8.03 -8.91 -14.26
N ASN A 224 -8.91 -7.93 -13.99
CA ASN A 224 -9.41 -7.03 -15.02
C ASN A 224 -8.27 -6.25 -15.68
N PHE A 225 -7.35 -5.71 -14.87
CA PHE A 225 -6.16 -5.02 -15.37
C PHE A 225 -5.27 -5.95 -16.20
N GLN A 226 -4.98 -7.16 -15.70
CA GLN A 226 -4.20 -8.16 -16.45
C GLN A 226 -4.83 -8.48 -17.79
N THR A 227 -6.15 -8.56 -17.85
CA THR A 227 -6.90 -8.76 -19.10
C THR A 227 -6.71 -7.57 -20.05
N ALA A 228 -6.87 -6.34 -19.56
CA ALA A 228 -6.73 -5.12 -20.34
C ALA A 228 -5.29 -4.91 -20.84
N VAL A 229 -4.29 -5.20 -20.02
CA VAL A 229 -2.88 -5.11 -20.42
C VAL A 229 -2.44 -6.28 -21.30
N GLY A 230 -3.18 -7.39 -21.31
CA GLY A 230 -2.89 -8.60 -22.08
C GLY A 230 -1.68 -9.38 -21.55
N SER A 231 -1.40 -9.31 -20.25
CA SER A 231 -0.31 -10.04 -19.59
C SER A 231 -0.70 -10.39 -18.16
N THR A 232 -0.37 -11.60 -17.74
CA THR A 232 -0.49 -12.07 -16.35
C THR A 232 0.77 -11.83 -15.53
N ASP A 233 1.85 -11.30 -16.12
CA ASP A 233 3.14 -11.11 -15.45
C ASP A 233 3.17 -9.83 -14.62
N ILE A 234 2.21 -8.91 -14.82
CA ILE A 234 2.03 -7.71 -14.03
C ILE A 234 1.07 -8.02 -12.89
N HIS A 235 1.60 -8.05 -11.68
CA HIS A 235 0.84 -8.35 -10.47
C HIS A 235 0.44 -7.08 -9.73
N CYS A 236 -0.29 -7.24 -8.64
CA CYS A 236 -0.76 -6.13 -7.83
C CYS A 236 -0.25 -6.20 -6.40
N VAL A 237 -0.16 -5.04 -5.76
CA VAL A 237 -0.13 -4.93 -4.30
C VAL A 237 -1.43 -4.33 -3.81
N VAL A 238 -1.89 -4.77 -2.65
CA VAL A 238 -3.19 -4.38 -2.09
C VAL A 238 -3.00 -3.69 -0.76
N ASP A 239 -3.54 -2.47 -0.64
CA ASP A 239 -3.67 -1.83 0.67
C ASP A 239 -4.79 -2.48 1.47
N THR A 240 -4.39 -3.17 2.55
CA THR A 240 -5.31 -3.86 3.46
C THR A 240 -5.52 -3.12 4.78
N SER A 241 -5.01 -1.90 4.90
CA SER A 241 -5.05 -1.14 6.15
C SER A 241 -6.45 -0.85 6.69
N ARG A 242 -7.48 -0.85 5.83
CA ARG A 242 -8.85 -0.44 6.17
C ARG A 242 -9.95 -1.32 5.59
N ASN A 243 -9.64 -2.56 5.17
CA ASN A 243 -10.56 -3.38 4.37
C ASN A 243 -11.02 -4.69 5.05
N PHE A 244 -11.00 -4.74 6.38
CA PHE A 244 -11.44 -5.94 7.10
C PHE A 244 -12.92 -6.28 6.87
N GLN A 245 -13.81 -5.27 6.87
CA GLN A 245 -15.24 -5.49 6.63
C GLN A 245 -15.57 -5.37 5.15
N GLU A 246 -16.19 -6.40 4.61
CA GLU A 246 -16.79 -6.30 3.28
C GLU A 246 -18.03 -5.39 3.34
N PHE A 247 -18.01 -4.32 2.59
CA PHE A 247 -19.20 -3.52 2.38
C PHE A 247 -19.90 -4.02 1.12
N ALA A 248 -20.91 -4.86 1.30
CA ALA A 248 -21.66 -5.48 0.20
C ALA A 248 -22.27 -4.46 -0.79
N ASN A 249 -22.38 -3.20 -0.38
CA ASN A 249 -22.93 -2.10 -1.16
C ASN A 249 -22.01 -0.87 -1.17
N ALA A 250 -20.71 -1.04 -0.86
CA ALA A 250 -19.79 0.11 -0.93
C ALA A 250 -19.77 0.64 -2.35
N SER A 251 -20.34 1.83 -2.55
CA SER A 251 -20.18 2.53 -3.81
C SER A 251 -18.73 3.02 -3.94
N SER A 252 -18.28 3.24 -5.17
CA SER A 252 -16.97 3.86 -5.42
C SER A 252 -16.84 5.25 -4.80
N THR A 253 -17.93 5.82 -4.33
CA THR A 253 -18.00 7.13 -3.68
C THR A 253 -17.74 7.08 -2.18
N GLU A 254 -17.74 5.91 -1.53
CA GLU A 254 -17.44 5.77 -0.10
C GLU A 254 -15.94 5.60 0.12
N TRP A 255 -15.22 6.70 0.19
CA TRP A 255 -13.77 6.74 0.37
C TRP A 255 -13.32 7.41 1.67
N CYS A 256 -14.19 8.21 2.29
CA CYS A 256 -13.84 9.00 3.46
C CYS A 256 -14.37 8.42 4.76
N ASN A 257 -13.47 8.03 5.65
CA ASN A 257 -13.80 7.62 7.02
C ASN A 257 -14.97 6.62 7.11
N VAL A 258 -14.97 5.59 6.26
CA VAL A 258 -16.05 4.61 6.18
C VAL A 258 -16.28 3.93 7.53
N ARG A 259 -17.54 3.93 7.98
CA ARG A 259 -17.92 3.33 9.26
C ARG A 259 -17.73 1.81 9.23
N LYS A 260 -17.25 1.25 10.35
CA LYS A 260 -17.06 -0.20 10.54
C LYS A 260 -16.01 -0.82 9.61
N ALA A 261 -15.22 -0.05 8.90
CA ALA A 261 -14.19 -0.58 8.03
C ALA A 261 -13.24 -1.47 8.84
N GLY A 262 -12.53 -1.52 9.57
CA GLY A 262 -11.63 -2.41 10.28
C GLY A 262 -10.31 -2.60 9.57
N ILE A 263 -9.33 -3.00 10.31
CA ILE A 263 -7.97 -3.27 9.82
C ILE A 263 -7.97 -4.64 9.17
N GLY A 264 -7.57 -4.71 7.90
CA GLY A 264 -7.51 -5.96 7.16
C GLY A 264 -6.27 -6.79 7.47
N ALA A 265 -6.00 -7.76 6.60
CA ALA A 265 -4.91 -8.71 6.78
C ALA A 265 -3.55 -8.02 6.93
N PRO A 266 -2.65 -8.52 7.81
CA PRO A 266 -1.32 -7.96 8.00
C PRO A 266 -0.48 -7.94 6.71
N PRO A 267 0.49 -7.02 6.60
CA PRO A 267 1.43 -6.98 5.50
C PRO A 267 2.20 -8.30 5.34
N THR A 268 2.19 -8.83 4.10
CA THR A 268 2.86 -10.08 3.75
C THR A 268 3.10 -10.18 2.25
N ASN A 269 4.14 -10.90 1.83
CA ASN A 269 4.33 -11.35 0.46
C ASN A 269 3.92 -12.81 0.24
N ILE A 270 3.41 -13.47 1.27
CA ILE A 270 2.80 -14.78 1.15
C ILE A 270 1.30 -14.56 1.02
N THR A 271 0.82 -14.59 -0.22
CA THR A 271 -0.59 -14.43 -0.56
C THR A 271 -1.05 -15.71 -1.25
N ASP A 272 -2.21 -16.21 -0.90
CA ASP A 272 -2.80 -17.39 -1.59
C ASP A 272 -3.44 -17.01 -2.95
N MET A 273 -3.13 -15.81 -3.46
CA MET A 273 -3.67 -15.24 -4.69
C MET A 273 -2.56 -15.05 -5.72
N GLY A 274 -2.70 -15.74 -6.87
CA GLY A 274 -1.65 -15.80 -7.89
C GLY A 274 -1.30 -14.48 -8.58
N ASN A 275 -2.18 -13.47 -8.48
CA ASN A 275 -2.00 -12.15 -9.08
C ASN A 275 -1.68 -11.04 -8.06
N ILE A 276 -1.53 -11.38 -6.77
CA ILE A 276 -1.19 -10.43 -5.71
C ILE A 276 0.21 -10.75 -5.18
N ASP A 277 1.14 -9.81 -5.32
CA ASP A 277 2.50 -9.94 -4.83
C ASP A 277 2.61 -9.67 -3.32
N TYR A 278 1.91 -8.64 -2.83
CA TYR A 278 1.93 -8.23 -1.43
C TYR A 278 0.55 -7.76 -0.97
N LEU A 279 0.24 -8.06 0.29
CA LEU A 279 -0.65 -7.25 1.10
C LEU A 279 0.20 -6.23 1.85
N VAL A 280 -0.22 -4.97 1.87
CA VAL A 280 0.54 -3.87 2.49
C VAL A 280 -0.40 -2.99 3.31
N TYR A 281 0.13 -2.31 4.30
CA TYR A 281 -0.54 -1.18 4.93
C TYR A 281 0.02 0.10 4.32
N VAL A 282 -0.69 0.68 3.35
CA VAL A 282 -0.31 1.95 2.72
C VAL A 282 -0.79 3.11 3.58
N LYS A 283 -2.08 3.17 3.88
CA LYS A 283 -2.60 4.11 4.89
C LYS A 283 -2.24 3.59 6.28
N PRO A 284 -1.75 4.41 7.22
CA PRO A 284 -1.63 3.98 8.60
C PRO A 284 -2.97 3.49 9.15
N PRO A 285 -3.08 2.24 9.64
CA PRO A 285 -4.33 1.75 10.21
C PRO A 285 -4.83 2.64 11.35
N GLY A 286 -6.09 3.03 11.30
CA GLY A 286 -6.70 3.90 12.29
C GLY A 286 -6.59 5.40 12.02
N ASP A 287 -5.73 5.83 11.09
CA ASP A 287 -5.67 7.23 10.71
C ASP A 287 -6.95 7.66 9.98
N SER A 288 -7.44 8.84 10.36
CA SER A 288 -8.58 9.48 9.73
C SER A 288 -8.21 10.13 8.39
N ASP A 289 -9.20 10.27 7.52
CA ASP A 289 -9.08 11.10 6.32
C ASP A 289 -9.37 12.60 6.61
N GLY A 290 -9.62 12.94 7.88
CA GLY A 290 -10.02 14.28 8.28
C GLY A 290 -11.49 14.57 7.99
N THR A 291 -11.82 15.84 7.79
CA THR A 291 -13.17 16.28 7.45
C THR A 291 -13.35 16.25 5.93
N CYS A 292 -14.27 15.45 5.45
CA CYS A 292 -14.61 15.38 4.04
C CYS A 292 -15.89 16.15 3.75
N VAL A 293 -15.87 17.00 2.72
CA VAL A 293 -17.05 17.70 2.24
C VAL A 293 -17.89 16.72 1.43
N ASP A 294 -19.21 16.76 1.61
CA ASP A 294 -20.21 15.97 0.88
C ASP A 294 -20.17 14.44 1.05
N GLN A 295 -19.33 13.92 1.93
CA GLN A 295 -19.35 12.51 2.30
C GLN A 295 -20.12 12.33 3.61
N THR A 296 -20.76 11.17 3.79
CA THR A 296 -21.34 10.74 5.06
C THR A 296 -20.24 10.43 6.09
N ALA A 297 -19.28 11.34 6.20
CA ALA A 297 -18.27 11.29 7.22
C ALA A 297 -18.97 11.15 8.56
N ASP A 298 -18.44 10.30 9.40
CA ASP A 298 -18.92 10.19 10.76
C ASP A 298 -18.85 11.57 11.43
N ALA A 299 -20.00 12.19 11.65
CA ALA A 299 -20.11 13.50 12.32
C ALA A 299 -19.48 13.52 13.71
N MET A 300 -19.11 12.36 14.26
CA MET A 300 -18.35 12.20 15.52
C MET A 300 -16.85 12.37 15.35
N ARG A 301 -16.34 12.56 14.13
CA ARG A 301 -14.93 12.86 13.87
C ARG A 301 -14.72 14.36 13.83
N GLY A 302 -14.78 14.97 14.99
CA GLY A 302 -14.17 16.29 15.18
C GLY A 302 -12.63 16.19 15.18
N PRO A 303 -11.90 17.31 15.02
CA PRO A 303 -10.45 17.32 15.02
C PRO A 303 -9.87 16.64 16.26
N PRO A 304 -8.70 16.18 16.23
CA PRO A 304 -7.92 14.99 16.59
C PRO A 304 -8.42 14.11 17.76
N ALA A 305 -9.28 14.57 18.64
CA ALA A 305 -9.66 13.79 19.84
C ALA A 305 -10.65 12.63 19.56
N GLY A 306 -11.40 12.67 18.45
CA GLY A 306 -12.39 11.62 18.09
C GLY A 306 -11.85 10.50 17.20
N GLU A 307 -10.69 10.71 16.59
CA GLU A 307 -10.19 9.83 15.52
C GLU A 307 -9.75 8.47 16.03
N PHE A 308 -9.13 8.41 17.21
CA PHE A 308 -8.60 7.16 17.78
C PHE A 308 -9.61 6.34 18.60
N PHE A 309 -10.76 6.89 18.97
CA PHE A 309 -11.78 6.10 19.66
C PHE A 309 -12.28 4.93 18.78
N ARG A 310 -12.21 5.06 17.47
CA ARG A 310 -12.53 4.00 16.53
C ARG A 310 -11.42 2.95 16.40
N VAL A 311 -10.17 3.33 16.52
CA VAL A 311 -9.04 2.38 16.52
C VAL A 311 -9.25 1.36 17.63
N LYS A 312 -9.64 1.78 18.84
CA LYS A 312 -9.93 0.88 19.96
C LYS A 312 -10.97 -0.18 19.60
N ASN A 313 -12.09 0.23 19.01
CA ASN A 313 -13.17 -0.69 18.66
C ASN A 313 -12.83 -1.56 17.44
N GLN A 314 -12.09 -1.04 16.48
CA GLN A 314 -11.67 -1.77 15.28
C GLN A 314 -10.58 -2.80 15.60
N LEU A 315 -9.57 -2.43 16.38
CA LEU A 315 -8.53 -3.35 16.82
C LEU A 315 -9.11 -4.48 17.69
N GLN A 316 -10.05 -4.15 18.57
CA GLN A 316 -10.69 -5.13 19.44
C GLN A 316 -11.56 -6.12 18.64
N SER A 317 -12.28 -5.68 17.59
CA SER A 317 -13.06 -6.57 16.72
C SER A 317 -12.17 -7.41 15.79
N ALA A 318 -11.17 -6.81 15.14
CA ALA A 318 -10.23 -7.52 14.27
C ALA A 318 -9.45 -8.61 15.03
N TRP A 319 -9.09 -8.37 16.29
CA TRP A 319 -8.43 -9.34 17.15
C TRP A 319 -9.35 -10.50 17.54
N CYS A 320 -10.59 -10.22 17.92
CA CYS A 320 -11.55 -11.28 18.25
C CYS A 320 -11.84 -12.18 17.06
N ASP A 321 -11.97 -11.64 15.86
CA ASP A 321 -12.31 -12.41 14.67
C ASP A 321 -11.11 -13.16 14.07
N SER A 322 -9.90 -12.61 14.14
CA SER A 322 -8.68 -13.32 13.73
C SER A 322 -8.38 -14.53 14.63
N MET A 323 -8.70 -14.44 15.94
CA MET A 323 -8.58 -15.58 16.85
C MET A 323 -9.65 -16.67 16.59
N GLN A 324 -10.82 -16.33 16.06
CA GLN A 324 -11.86 -17.31 15.74
C GLN A 324 -11.62 -18.05 14.42
N HIS A 325 -10.98 -17.42 13.43
CA HIS A 325 -10.74 -18.00 12.11
C HIS A 325 -9.31 -18.53 11.91
N GLY A 326 -8.36 -18.14 12.77
CA GLY A 326 -6.94 -18.49 12.70
C GLY A 326 -6.52 -19.82 13.37
N ARG A 327 -7.42 -20.78 13.60
CA ARG A 327 -7.06 -22.09 14.17
C ARG A 327 -6.39 -23.01 13.15
N GLY A 328 -5.35 -22.54 12.50
CA GLY A 328 -4.62 -23.35 11.53
C GLY A 328 -3.09 -23.33 11.66
N GLN A 329 -2.48 -22.39 12.32
CA GLN A 329 -1.03 -22.38 12.64
C GLN A 329 -0.75 -21.18 13.58
N ALA A 330 -0.88 -21.39 14.88
CA ALA A 330 -0.50 -20.40 15.88
C ALA A 330 0.97 -20.62 16.25
N ASP A 331 1.80 -19.64 15.96
CA ASP A 331 3.14 -19.51 16.51
C ASP A 331 3.03 -19.16 18.01
N GLU A 332 3.97 -19.67 18.83
CA GLU A 332 3.96 -19.55 20.29
C GLU A 332 3.94 -18.11 20.83
N SER A 333 4.19 -17.11 20.00
CA SER A 333 4.11 -15.68 20.36
C SER A 333 2.68 -15.18 20.65
N LEU A 334 1.65 -15.88 20.19
CA LEU A 334 0.23 -15.55 20.42
C LEU A 334 -0.31 -16.02 21.78
N HIS A 335 0.40 -16.93 22.45
CA HIS A 335 -0.04 -17.46 23.75
C HIS A 335 0.12 -16.46 24.91
N LEU A 336 0.99 -15.46 24.79
CA LEU A 336 1.22 -14.47 25.84
C LEU A 336 0.12 -13.39 25.94
N ALA A 337 -0.66 -13.20 24.90
CA ALA A 337 -1.72 -12.18 24.91
C ALA A 337 -3.02 -12.61 25.60
N SER A 338 -3.25 -13.94 25.76
CA SER A 338 -4.47 -14.46 26.39
C SER A 338 -4.45 -14.39 27.93
N GLU A 339 -3.30 -14.19 28.56
CA GLU A 339 -3.16 -14.12 30.02
C GLU A 339 -3.43 -12.74 30.63
N PHE A 340 -3.62 -11.70 29.81
CA PHE A 340 -3.78 -10.31 30.27
C PHE A 340 -5.17 -9.71 30.12
N LEU A 341 -6.20 -10.51 29.87
CA LEU A 341 -7.58 -9.99 29.89
C LEU A 341 -8.17 -10.17 31.30
N PRO A 342 -8.46 -9.09 32.03
CA PRO A 342 -9.23 -9.20 33.26
C PRO A 342 -10.66 -9.62 32.93
N ASN A 343 -11.14 -10.66 33.56
CA ASN A 343 -12.54 -11.07 33.56
C ASN A 343 -13.43 -9.89 33.98
N GLN A 344 -14.23 -9.38 33.06
CA GLN A 344 -15.50 -8.71 33.37
C GLN A 344 -16.58 -9.19 32.41
#